data_cf1da469cd58a2dcff94cf9f57f32cb1
#
_entry.id   cf1da469cd58a2dcff94cf9f57f32cb1
#
_cell.length_a   1.000
_cell.length_b   1.000
_cell.length_c   1.000
_cell.angle_alpha   90.00
_cell.angle_beta   90.00
_cell.angle_gamma   90.00
#
_symmetry.space_group_name_H-M   'P 1'
#
loop_
_entity.id
_entity.type
_entity.pdbx_description
1 polymer ?
#
loop_
_entity_poly.entity_id
_entity_poly.type
_entity_poly.pdbx_seq_one_letter_code
_entity_poly.pdbx_strand_id
1 'polypeptide(L)'
;MKRLITLVFLMVFALTGGAFAADTVKIGVYLPLTGQMAFGGQLELEGVQMAHKEMPTILGKKVELFVVDNKSDKVEAANAVKRLIEKEKVVAIIGTYGSSLAMAGGEVAEKAKVPMVGTSCTNPLVTQGKKF
;
A
#
# COMPACT_ATOMS: atom_id res chain seq x y z
N MET A 1 -12.66 17.08 -51.39
CA MET A 1 -12.51 17.66 -50.04
C MET A 1 -13.19 16.81 -48.97
N LYS A 2 -14.44 16.36 -49.07
CA LYS A 2 -15.14 15.57 -48.03
C LYS A 2 -14.42 14.25 -47.70
N ARG A 3 -13.89 13.51 -48.69
CA ARG A 3 -13.19 12.23 -48.46
C ARG A 3 -11.80 12.37 -47.77
N LEU A 4 -11.14 13.53 -47.98
CA LEU A 4 -9.87 13.82 -47.33
C LEU A 4 -10.08 14.12 -45.82
N ILE A 5 -11.16 14.84 -45.47
CA ILE A 5 -11.51 15.16 -44.07
C ILE A 5 -11.86 13.88 -43.31
N THR A 6 -12.55 12.94 -43.94
CA THR A 6 -12.92 11.65 -43.33
C THR A 6 -11.69 10.79 -43.04
N LEU A 7 -10.69 10.77 -43.91
CA LEU A 7 -9.44 10.05 -43.73
C LEU A 7 -8.59 10.65 -42.59
N VAL A 8 -8.56 11.98 -42.46
CA VAL A 8 -7.84 12.66 -41.37
C VAL A 8 -8.53 12.41 -40.02
N PHE A 9 -9.85 12.36 -39.97
CA PHE A 9 -10.61 12.08 -38.77
C PHE A 9 -10.43 10.61 -38.31
N LEU A 10 -10.32 9.64 -39.21
CA LEU A 10 -10.01 8.25 -38.92
C LEU A 10 -8.58 8.05 -38.42
N MET A 11 -7.64 8.82 -38.95
CA MET A 11 -6.21 8.75 -38.57
C MET A 11 -5.94 9.36 -37.18
N VAL A 12 -6.69 10.39 -36.78
CA VAL A 12 -6.60 10.99 -35.44
C VAL A 12 -7.20 10.08 -34.38
N PHE A 13 -8.24 9.31 -34.69
CA PHE A 13 -8.84 8.36 -33.74
C PHE A 13 -7.99 7.10 -33.49
N ALA A 14 -7.10 6.73 -34.43
CA ALA A 14 -6.17 5.61 -34.28
C ALA A 14 -4.95 5.93 -33.40
N LEU A 15 -4.68 7.20 -33.11
CA LEU A 15 -3.56 7.67 -32.27
C LEU A 15 -3.92 7.86 -30.80
N THR A 16 -5.17 7.69 -30.41
CA THR A 16 -5.54 7.52 -28.99
C THR A 16 -5.25 6.09 -28.56
N GLY A 17 -4.00 5.66 -28.70
CA GLY A 17 -3.47 4.50 -28.03
C GLY A 17 -3.70 4.70 -26.53
N GLY A 18 -4.68 3.97 -25.98
CA GLY A 18 -4.93 4.01 -24.56
C GLY A 18 -3.62 3.80 -23.83
N ALA A 19 -3.19 4.79 -23.07
CA ALA A 19 -2.15 4.59 -22.07
C ALA A 19 -2.71 3.50 -21.14
N PHE A 20 -2.32 2.26 -21.39
CA PHE A 20 -2.49 1.20 -20.42
C PHE A 20 -1.71 1.70 -19.19
N ALA A 21 -2.43 2.28 -18.24
CA ALA A 21 -1.88 2.49 -16.92
C ALA A 21 -1.31 1.13 -16.52
N ALA A 22 0.01 1.04 -16.38
CA ALA A 22 0.67 -0.19 -16.00
C ALA A 22 -0.05 -0.68 -14.74
N ASP A 23 -0.73 -1.83 -14.87
CA ASP A 23 -1.59 -2.37 -13.81
C ASP A 23 -0.65 -2.75 -12.65
N THR A 24 -0.52 -1.87 -11.68
CA THR A 24 0.39 -2.00 -10.55
C THR A 24 -0.35 -2.57 -9.34
N VAL A 25 0.33 -3.43 -8.58
CA VAL A 25 -0.13 -3.89 -7.27
C VAL A 25 0.41 -2.92 -6.23
N LYS A 26 -0.46 -2.12 -5.64
CA LYS A 26 -0.10 -1.14 -4.62
C LYS A 26 -0.16 -1.76 -3.25
N ILE A 27 0.96 -1.78 -2.54
CA ILE A 27 1.08 -2.31 -1.17
C ILE A 27 1.45 -1.17 -0.23
N GLY A 28 0.65 -1.01 0.82
CA GLY A 28 0.93 -0.07 1.89
C GLY A 28 1.92 -0.65 2.90
N VAL A 29 2.80 0.20 3.40
CA VAL A 29 3.70 -0.13 4.50
C VAL A 29 3.58 0.98 5.54
N TYR A 30 3.21 0.66 6.78
CA TYR A 30 3.21 1.65 7.85
C TYR A 30 4.02 1.15 9.02
N LEU A 31 5.03 1.93 9.39
CA LEU A 31 6.04 1.54 10.38
C LEU A 31 6.38 2.75 11.26
N PRO A 32 6.84 2.55 12.49
CA PRO A 32 7.37 3.62 13.31
C PRO A 32 8.79 3.96 12.83
N LEU A 33 8.90 4.87 11.87
CA LEU A 33 10.21 5.30 11.34
C LEU A 33 10.84 6.41 12.17
N THR A 34 10.02 7.08 13.01
CA THR A 34 10.45 8.05 14.01
C THR A 34 9.82 7.74 15.38
N GLY A 35 10.31 8.39 16.45
CA GLY A 35 9.83 8.19 17.80
C GLY A 35 10.50 6.99 18.52
N GLN A 36 9.90 6.54 19.61
CA GLN A 36 10.50 5.57 20.53
C GLN A 36 10.77 4.18 19.94
N MET A 37 10.00 3.79 18.92
CA MET A 37 10.09 2.49 18.27
C MET A 37 10.82 2.53 16.92
N ALA A 38 11.47 3.67 16.59
CA ALA A 38 12.07 3.91 15.27
C ALA A 38 13.10 2.85 14.87
N PHE A 39 13.92 2.39 15.81
CA PHE A 39 14.93 1.37 15.51
C PHE A 39 14.31 0.08 14.95
N GLY A 40 13.28 -0.44 15.62
CA GLY A 40 12.57 -1.64 15.15
C GLY A 40 11.87 -1.43 13.81
N GLY A 41 11.21 -0.28 13.65
CA GLY A 41 10.52 0.05 12.40
C GLY A 41 11.46 0.21 11.20
N GLN A 42 12.66 0.74 11.41
CA GLN A 42 13.67 0.86 10.35
C GLN A 42 14.20 -0.50 9.90
N LEU A 43 14.48 -1.43 10.85
CA LEU A 43 14.87 -2.79 10.51
C LEU A 43 13.79 -3.54 9.72
N GLU A 44 12.53 -3.36 10.09
CA GLU A 44 11.42 -3.93 9.34
C GLU A 44 11.30 -3.34 7.93
N LEU A 45 11.53 -2.04 7.78
CA LEU A 45 11.53 -1.39 6.47
C LEU A 45 12.62 -1.96 5.55
N GLU A 46 13.83 -2.18 6.09
CA GLU A 46 14.92 -2.81 5.34
C GLU A 46 14.51 -4.20 4.84
N GLY A 47 13.85 -5.01 5.68
CA GLY A 47 13.33 -6.32 5.29
C GLY A 47 12.28 -6.23 4.18
N VAL A 48 11.34 -5.30 4.28
CA VAL A 48 10.33 -5.05 3.24
C VAL A 48 10.98 -4.61 1.92
N GLN A 49 11.96 -3.72 1.97
CA GLN A 49 12.68 -3.24 0.79
C GLN A 49 13.51 -4.36 0.14
N MET A 50 14.12 -5.22 0.94
CA MET A 50 14.86 -6.39 0.45
C MET A 50 13.92 -7.35 -0.29
N ALA A 51 12.79 -7.72 0.31
CA ALA A 51 11.80 -8.58 -0.33
C ALA A 51 11.25 -7.97 -1.64
N HIS A 52 10.99 -6.67 -1.64
CA HIS A 52 10.54 -5.97 -2.85
C HIS A 52 11.60 -5.96 -3.97
N LYS A 53 12.88 -5.84 -3.59
CA LYS A 53 13.99 -5.90 -4.56
C LYS A 53 14.10 -7.29 -5.20
N GLU A 54 13.87 -8.35 -4.42
CA GLU A 54 13.90 -9.73 -4.91
C GLU A 54 12.64 -10.10 -5.71
N MET A 55 11.48 -9.57 -5.31
CA MET A 55 10.18 -9.82 -5.97
C MET A 55 9.50 -8.50 -6.38
N PRO A 56 10.00 -7.81 -7.41
CA PRO A 56 9.46 -6.53 -7.82
C PRO A 56 8.11 -6.62 -8.56
N THR A 57 7.67 -7.86 -8.85
CA THR A 57 6.41 -8.11 -9.55
C THR A 57 5.60 -9.24 -8.86
N ILE A 58 4.28 -9.11 -8.85
CA ILE A 58 3.33 -10.14 -8.39
C ILE A 58 2.32 -10.38 -9.50
N LEU A 59 2.13 -11.64 -9.91
CA LEU A 59 1.21 -12.03 -10.99
C LEU A 59 1.45 -11.25 -12.30
N GLY A 60 2.72 -10.99 -12.62
CA GLY A 60 3.10 -10.22 -13.81
C GLY A 60 2.90 -8.71 -13.71
N LYS A 61 2.41 -8.20 -12.56
CA LYS A 61 2.19 -6.77 -12.33
C LYS A 61 3.30 -6.20 -11.44
N LYS A 62 3.74 -4.98 -11.73
CA LYS A 62 4.73 -4.28 -10.92
C LYS A 62 4.17 -4.03 -9.51
N VAL A 63 4.97 -4.29 -8.48
CA VAL A 63 4.65 -3.91 -7.11
C VAL A 63 5.10 -2.47 -6.87
N GLU A 64 4.24 -1.68 -6.25
CA GLU A 64 4.55 -0.33 -5.81
C GLU A 64 4.32 -0.24 -4.29
N LEU A 65 5.36 0.17 -3.55
CA LEU A 65 5.30 0.32 -2.09
C LEU A 65 5.01 1.76 -1.71
N PHE A 66 4.01 1.94 -0.85
CA PHE A 66 3.67 3.23 -0.22
C PHE A 66 4.03 3.17 1.25
N VAL A 67 5.13 3.81 1.62
CA VAL A 67 5.66 3.80 3.00
C VAL A 67 5.18 5.03 3.75
N VAL A 68 4.62 4.83 4.96
CA VAL A 68 4.13 5.90 5.84
C VAL A 68 4.69 5.70 7.24
N ASP A 69 5.27 6.73 7.81
CA ASP A 69 5.71 6.78 9.20
C ASP A 69 4.51 6.97 10.14
N ASN A 70 4.34 6.08 11.11
CA ASN A 70 3.32 6.20 12.15
C ASN A 70 3.83 6.89 13.43
N LYS A 71 5.07 7.36 13.42
CA LYS A 71 5.72 8.16 14.49
C LYS A 71 5.68 7.52 15.89
N SER A 72 5.56 6.19 15.96
CA SER A 72 5.38 5.47 17.23
C SER A 72 4.10 5.88 18.01
N ASP A 73 3.10 6.41 17.32
CA ASP A 73 1.86 6.93 17.91
C ASP A 73 0.62 6.20 17.37
N LYS A 74 -0.35 5.89 18.26
CA LYS A 74 -1.55 5.13 17.89
C LYS A 74 -2.49 5.89 16.95
N VAL A 75 -2.60 7.21 17.13
CA VAL A 75 -3.46 8.05 16.29
C VAL A 75 -2.84 8.15 14.91
N GLU A 76 -1.52 8.37 14.85
CA GLU A 76 -0.78 8.40 13.59
C GLU A 76 -0.79 7.03 12.89
N ALA A 77 -0.76 5.91 13.62
CA ALA A 77 -0.91 4.58 13.05
C ALA A 77 -2.27 4.39 12.36
N ALA A 78 -3.36 4.81 12.99
CA ALA A 78 -4.69 4.78 12.38
C ALA A 78 -4.77 5.73 11.17
N ASN A 79 -4.22 6.94 11.26
CA ASN A 79 -4.17 7.91 10.17
C ASN A 79 -3.34 7.40 8.98
N ALA A 80 -2.20 6.72 9.25
CA ALA A 80 -1.35 6.12 8.22
C ALA A 80 -2.10 5.07 7.42
N VAL A 81 -2.78 4.14 8.09
CA VAL A 81 -3.59 3.10 7.43
C VAL A 81 -4.76 3.72 6.65
N LYS A 82 -5.45 4.70 7.22
CA LYS A 82 -6.52 5.44 6.52
C LYS A 82 -6.00 6.10 5.25
N ARG A 83 -4.86 6.79 5.31
CA ARG A 83 -4.22 7.41 4.14
C ARG A 83 -3.88 6.37 3.06
N LEU A 84 -3.26 5.26 3.45
CA LEU A 84 -2.88 4.18 2.52
C LEU A 84 -4.11 3.64 1.76
N ILE A 85 -5.23 3.46 2.46
CA ILE A 85 -6.47 2.94 1.89
C ILE A 85 -7.18 3.99 1.03
N GLU A 86 -7.44 5.18 1.60
CA GLU A 86 -8.30 6.17 0.97
C GLU A 86 -7.61 6.97 -0.13
N LYS A 87 -6.33 7.31 0.06
CA LYS A 87 -5.56 8.14 -0.87
C LYS A 87 -4.77 7.30 -1.87
N GLU A 88 -3.95 6.38 -1.37
CA GLU A 88 -3.04 5.62 -2.22
C GLU A 88 -3.74 4.41 -2.88
N LYS A 89 -4.91 3.99 -2.35
CA LYS A 89 -5.71 2.87 -2.87
C LYS A 89 -4.94 1.55 -2.88
N VAL A 90 -4.22 1.28 -1.79
CA VAL A 90 -3.47 0.03 -1.63
C VAL A 90 -4.43 -1.18 -1.50
N VAL A 91 -4.00 -2.34 -1.97
CA VAL A 91 -4.79 -3.58 -1.93
C VAL A 91 -4.44 -4.46 -0.73
N ALA A 92 -3.29 -4.24 -0.10
CA ALA A 92 -2.85 -4.91 1.11
C ALA A 92 -1.90 -4.00 1.90
N ILE A 93 -1.73 -4.29 3.19
CA ILE A 93 -0.91 -3.50 4.09
C ILE A 93 0.06 -4.40 4.85
N ILE A 94 1.31 -3.98 4.97
CA ILE A 94 2.36 -4.58 5.79
C ILE A 94 2.69 -3.62 6.94
N GLY A 95 2.82 -4.15 8.13
CA GLY A 95 3.20 -3.40 9.33
C GLY A 95 2.28 -3.77 10.49
N THR A 96 2.67 -3.42 11.66
CA THR A 96 3.72 -2.48 12.07
C THR A 96 4.50 -3.08 13.24
N TYR A 97 5.65 -2.52 13.54
CA TYR A 97 6.36 -2.84 14.79
C TYR A 97 5.53 -2.36 15.99
N GLY A 98 5.18 -3.30 16.89
CA GLY A 98 4.45 -2.99 18.12
C GLY A 98 2.93 -3.20 18.03
N SER A 99 2.43 -4.08 18.91
CA SER A 99 1.03 -4.54 18.91
C SER A 99 0.00 -3.43 19.10
N SER A 100 0.31 -2.40 19.92
CA SER A 100 -0.62 -1.30 20.17
C SER A 100 -0.86 -0.44 18.93
N LEU A 101 0.18 -0.25 18.10
CA LEU A 101 0.08 0.45 16.81
C LEU A 101 -0.66 -0.42 15.79
N ALA A 102 -0.37 -1.74 15.79
CA ALA A 102 -1.04 -2.70 14.93
C ALA A 102 -2.55 -2.78 15.22
N MET A 103 -2.95 -2.80 16.48
CA MET A 103 -4.38 -2.76 16.84
C MET A 103 -5.05 -1.47 16.35
N ALA A 104 -4.41 -0.32 16.52
CA ALA A 104 -4.98 0.96 16.08
C ALA A 104 -5.16 1.04 14.55
N GLY A 105 -4.15 0.64 13.79
CA GLY A 105 -4.23 0.58 12.31
C GLY A 105 -5.15 -0.53 11.83
N GLY A 106 -5.12 -1.70 12.50
CA GLY A 106 -5.93 -2.87 12.19
C GLY A 106 -7.43 -2.63 12.25
N GLU A 107 -7.92 -1.79 13.17
CA GLU A 107 -9.33 -1.39 13.21
C GLU A 107 -9.77 -0.67 11.92
N VAL A 108 -8.88 0.14 11.35
CA VAL A 108 -9.17 0.86 10.10
C VAL A 108 -9.13 -0.10 8.91
N ALA A 109 -8.13 -0.98 8.85
CA ALA A 109 -7.99 -1.99 7.80
C ALA A 109 -9.18 -2.97 7.79
N GLU A 110 -9.59 -3.48 8.97
CA GLU A 110 -10.73 -4.39 9.13
C GLU A 110 -12.03 -3.76 8.61
N LYS A 111 -12.33 -2.52 9.01
CA LYS A 111 -13.53 -1.80 8.54
C LYS A 111 -13.52 -1.58 7.03
N ALA A 112 -12.37 -1.35 6.46
CA ALA A 112 -12.19 -1.16 5.02
C ALA A 112 -12.08 -2.48 4.24
N LYS A 113 -11.99 -3.63 4.92
CA LYS A 113 -11.79 -4.97 4.34
C LYS A 113 -10.50 -5.05 3.51
N VAL A 114 -9.46 -4.37 3.95
CA VAL A 114 -8.13 -4.43 3.35
C VAL A 114 -7.26 -5.36 4.19
N PRO A 115 -6.72 -6.45 3.63
CA PRO A 115 -5.90 -7.39 4.37
C PRO A 115 -4.62 -6.73 4.89
N MET A 116 -4.28 -7.04 6.14
CA MET A 116 -3.10 -6.52 6.80
C MET A 116 -2.28 -7.62 7.44
N VAL A 117 -0.97 -7.58 7.25
CA VAL A 117 0.00 -8.49 7.89
C VAL A 117 0.81 -7.73 8.92
N GLY A 118 0.66 -8.08 10.19
CA GLY A 118 1.50 -7.55 11.27
C GLY A 118 2.91 -8.13 11.21
N THR A 119 3.92 -7.31 11.44
CA THR A 119 5.33 -7.72 11.34
C THR A 119 5.86 -8.24 12.68
N SER A 120 5.94 -7.42 13.71
CA SER A 120 6.47 -7.80 15.04
C SER A 120 5.43 -7.58 16.14
N CYS A 121 4.30 -8.28 16.01
CA CYS A 121 3.18 -8.19 16.96
C CYS A 121 3.12 -9.43 17.86
N THR A 122 3.24 -9.24 19.18
CA THR A 122 3.26 -10.32 20.16
C THR A 122 1.93 -10.49 20.93
N ASN A 123 1.00 -9.52 20.79
CA ASN A 123 -0.29 -9.57 21.45
C ASN A 123 -1.33 -10.26 20.56
N PRO A 124 -1.99 -11.35 21.01
CA PRO A 124 -2.98 -12.08 20.20
C PRO A 124 -4.22 -11.23 19.83
N LEU A 125 -4.50 -10.15 20.56
CA LEU A 125 -5.60 -9.24 20.25
C LEU A 125 -5.42 -8.50 18.90
N VAL A 126 -4.23 -8.51 18.32
CA VAL A 126 -3.99 -7.94 16.98
C VAL A 126 -4.84 -8.63 15.93
N THR A 127 -5.00 -9.96 16.03
CA THR A 127 -5.71 -10.77 15.04
C THR A 127 -7.02 -11.36 15.55
N GLN A 128 -7.23 -11.38 16.89
CA GLN A 128 -8.40 -11.98 17.47
C GLN A 128 -9.70 -11.29 17.00
N GLY A 129 -10.60 -12.07 16.40
CA GLY A 129 -11.88 -11.59 15.87
C GLY A 129 -11.78 -10.81 14.57
N LYS A 130 -10.60 -10.73 13.95
CA LYS A 130 -10.36 -10.06 12.65
C LYS A 130 -10.50 -11.06 11.50
N LYS A 131 -10.85 -10.53 10.33
CA LYS A 131 -10.98 -11.28 9.06
C LYS A 131 -10.01 -10.79 8.00
N PHE A 132 -9.54 -9.56 8.16
CA PHE A 132 -8.69 -8.86 7.19
C PHE A 132 -7.38 -8.37 7.81
#